data_72bc5b432a60bbe7ab269e169db6183c
#
_entry.id   72bc5b432a60bbe7ab269e169db6183c
#
_cell.length_a   1.000
_cell.length_b   1.000
_cell.length_c   1.000
_cell.angle_alpha   90.00
_cell.angle_beta   90.00
_cell.angle_gamma   90.00
#
_symmetry.space_group_name_H-M   'P 1'
#
loop_
_entity.id
_entity.type
_entity.pdbx_description
1 polymer ?
#
loop_
_entity_poly.entity_id
_entity_poly.type
_entity_poly.pdbx_seq_one_letter_code
_entity_poly.pdbx_strand_id
1 'polypeptide(L)'
;QIELEKEEIMKLKDRIAKAKKSKIDKENVEHSSENTIISTLIKNGIVNTFDIAKPVSLGEQIKKTDKNTKNLVVRLFDEDKSRLTDILVSKFYSEQVVEGAKVLAKAIKAEKIILVGKKTSLVVENFRKWEDDFVCIKKIDATSAVTLLKRELIISCNKSKKTDSIKLKKNDFFVDSSTLVEVYNCILEKTPAVSKNVHFSGNCLTASCFLNVRIGQTIGDIVKQIGGFSKQPAKIIINGETYGNTVSSLNVPITKYVKSVLFISAEKKLDSIGYSCVNCGCCRDVCPVGLSPDLLYNHMVNNHKISDVYIKSSILCTECGLCNANCKSRLPLFQTIAVLKNQTEK
;
A
#
# COMPACT_ATOMS: atom_id res chain seq x y z
N GLN A 1 26.45 -17.67 0.85
CA GLN A 1 25.23 -16.87 0.67
C GLN A 1 24.29 -16.96 1.88
N ILE A 2 24.01 -18.16 2.39
CA ILE A 2 23.13 -18.38 3.57
C ILE A 2 23.77 -17.85 4.89
N GLU A 3 25.08 -17.83 4.99
CA GLU A 3 25.79 -17.28 6.16
C GLU A 3 25.77 -15.74 6.19
N LEU A 4 25.90 -15.08 5.04
CA LEU A 4 25.78 -13.63 4.92
C LEU A 4 24.37 -13.13 5.28
N GLU A 5 23.32 -13.85 4.85
CA GLU A 5 21.94 -13.54 5.25
C GLU A 5 21.71 -13.70 6.77
N LYS A 6 22.35 -14.70 7.39
CA LYS A 6 22.29 -14.90 8.85
C LYS A 6 22.97 -13.77 9.63
N GLU A 7 24.11 -13.29 9.15
CA GLU A 7 24.89 -12.21 9.79
C GLU A 7 24.18 -10.85 9.66
N GLU A 8 23.56 -10.56 8.51
CA GLU A 8 22.75 -9.35 8.33
C GLU A 8 21.47 -9.38 9.14
N ILE A 9 20.80 -10.53 9.22
CA ILE A 9 19.64 -10.74 10.09
C ILE A 9 20.02 -10.60 11.58
N MET A 10 21.22 -11.07 11.97
CA MET A 10 21.72 -10.90 13.34
C MET A 10 22.07 -9.45 13.65
N LYS A 11 22.74 -8.72 12.74
CA LYS A 11 22.99 -7.28 12.88
C LYS A 11 21.71 -6.45 12.95
N LEU A 12 20.68 -6.87 12.20
CA LEU A 12 19.34 -6.25 12.26
C LEU A 12 18.66 -6.55 13.61
N LYS A 13 18.75 -7.78 14.11
CA LYS A 13 18.24 -8.18 15.44
C LYS A 13 18.91 -7.41 16.58
N ASP A 14 20.22 -7.18 16.51
CA ASP A 14 20.96 -6.43 17.51
C ASP A 14 20.63 -4.93 17.48
N ARG A 15 20.39 -4.36 16.31
CA ARG A 15 19.87 -2.97 16.17
C ARG A 15 18.46 -2.85 16.72
N ILE A 16 17.59 -3.82 16.46
CA ILE A 16 16.24 -3.92 17.01
C ILE A 16 16.27 -4.11 18.54
N ALA A 17 17.18 -4.94 19.06
CA ALA A 17 17.35 -5.17 20.48
C ALA A 17 17.90 -3.93 21.23
N LYS A 18 18.79 -3.15 20.61
CA LYS A 18 19.25 -1.86 21.15
C LYS A 18 18.16 -0.78 21.14
N ALA A 19 17.28 -0.78 20.15
CA ALA A 19 16.10 0.09 20.13
C ALA A 19 15.06 -0.29 21.23
N LYS A 20 15.01 -1.56 21.66
CA LYS A 20 14.12 -2.02 22.73
C LYS A 20 14.48 -1.53 24.14
N LYS A 21 15.60 -0.83 24.35
CA LYS A 21 16.04 -0.36 25.66
C LYS A 21 15.58 1.05 26.05
N SER A 22 14.89 1.80 25.20
CA SER A 22 14.18 2.99 25.63
C SER A 22 12.88 2.56 26.34
N LYS A 23 12.78 2.77 27.64
CA LYS A 23 11.50 2.68 28.35
C LYS A 23 10.54 3.66 27.66
N ILE A 24 9.61 3.12 26.87
CA ILE A 24 8.55 3.90 26.24
C ILE A 24 7.70 4.42 27.39
N ASP A 25 7.54 5.74 27.46
CA ASP A 25 6.60 6.40 28.35
C ASP A 25 5.15 6.10 27.90
N LYS A 26 4.72 4.84 28.13
CA LYS A 26 3.35 4.39 27.81
C LYS A 26 2.30 5.19 28.60
N GLU A 27 2.63 5.61 29.82
CA GLU A 27 1.75 6.43 30.68
C GLU A 27 1.41 7.80 30.06
N ASN A 28 2.33 8.42 29.32
CA ASN A 28 2.07 9.74 28.72
C ASN A 28 1.10 9.73 27.54
N VAL A 29 0.84 8.59 26.91
CA VAL A 29 -0.09 8.49 25.77
C VAL A 29 -1.52 8.32 26.22
N GLU A 30 -1.76 7.67 27.36
CA GLU A 30 -3.10 7.56 27.94
C GLU A 30 -3.67 8.94 28.30
N HIS A 31 -2.81 9.90 28.65
CA HIS A 31 -3.19 11.28 28.98
C HIS A 31 -3.16 12.26 27.79
N SER A 32 -2.63 11.89 26.62
CA SER A 32 -2.61 12.77 25.46
C SER A 32 -4.02 12.98 24.90
N SER A 33 -4.42 14.25 24.72
CA SER A 33 -5.71 14.56 24.11
C SER A 33 -5.71 14.19 22.61
N GLU A 34 -6.88 13.84 22.07
CA GLU A 34 -7.07 13.53 20.66
C GLU A 34 -6.53 14.63 19.75
N ASN A 35 -6.79 15.89 20.09
CA ASN A 35 -6.30 17.06 19.35
C ASN A 35 -4.78 17.15 19.34
N THR A 36 -4.12 16.75 20.42
CA THR A 36 -2.65 16.71 20.48
C THR A 36 -2.08 15.65 19.56
N ILE A 37 -2.69 14.46 19.50
CA ILE A 37 -2.29 13.41 18.56
C ILE A 37 -2.45 13.91 17.13
N ILE A 38 -3.61 14.43 16.77
CA ILE A 38 -3.92 14.91 15.41
C ILE A 38 -2.94 16.04 14.99
N SER A 39 -2.72 17.01 15.86
CA SER A 39 -1.80 18.12 15.57
C SER A 39 -0.37 17.66 15.38
N THR A 40 0.08 16.68 16.17
CA THR A 40 1.41 16.09 16.04
C THR A 40 1.57 15.31 14.74
N LEU A 41 0.56 14.53 14.32
CA LEU A 41 0.56 13.83 13.04
C LEU A 41 0.62 14.80 11.85
N ILE A 42 -0.12 15.91 11.92
CA ILE A 42 -0.07 16.97 10.89
C ILE A 42 1.31 17.63 10.85
N LYS A 43 1.85 18.04 12.00
CA LYS A 43 3.16 18.71 12.11
C LYS A 43 4.29 17.84 11.53
N ASN A 44 4.25 16.52 11.77
CA ASN A 44 5.24 15.59 11.23
C ASN A 44 4.90 15.14 9.79
N GLY A 45 3.75 15.57 9.24
CA GLY A 45 3.33 15.27 7.89
C GLY A 45 3.20 13.76 7.65
N ILE A 46 2.60 13.02 8.60
CA ILE A 46 2.33 11.60 8.44
C ILE A 46 1.27 11.41 7.36
N VAL A 47 1.53 10.46 6.46
CA VAL A 47 0.69 10.17 5.30
C VAL A 47 0.08 8.78 5.42
N ASN A 48 -1.22 8.69 5.17
CA ASN A 48 -1.87 7.40 5.00
C ASN A 48 -1.60 6.88 3.57
N THR A 49 -0.88 5.78 3.48
CA THR A 49 -0.50 5.12 2.23
C THR A 49 -1.35 3.88 1.93
N PHE A 50 -2.49 3.72 2.59
CA PHE A 50 -3.42 2.62 2.34
C PHE A 50 -3.86 2.57 0.88
N ASP A 51 -4.23 3.72 0.30
CA ASP A 51 -4.42 3.90 -1.14
C ASP A 51 -3.17 4.58 -1.71
N ILE A 52 -2.28 3.76 -2.30
CA ILE A 52 -0.99 4.25 -2.80
C ILE A 52 -1.14 5.16 -4.02
N ALA A 53 -2.24 5.03 -4.76
CA ALA A 53 -2.53 5.90 -5.90
C ALA A 53 -2.99 7.30 -5.45
N LYS A 54 -3.61 7.40 -4.28
CA LYS A 54 -4.15 8.65 -3.70
C LYS A 54 -3.77 8.79 -2.23
N PRO A 55 -2.47 8.91 -1.91
CA PRO A 55 -2.04 9.07 -0.53
C PRO A 55 -2.53 10.40 0.04
N VAL A 56 -2.97 10.39 1.31
CA VAL A 56 -3.55 11.56 1.98
C VAL A 56 -2.85 11.86 3.29
N SER A 57 -2.84 13.12 3.71
CA SER A 57 -2.39 13.51 5.05
C SER A 57 -3.25 12.81 6.09
N LEU A 58 -2.62 11.99 6.95
CA LEU A 58 -3.34 11.21 7.97
C LEU A 58 -4.12 12.10 8.93
N GLY A 59 -3.51 13.16 9.43
CA GLY A 59 -4.16 14.07 10.36
C GLY A 59 -5.32 14.84 9.75
N GLU A 60 -5.23 15.23 8.46
CA GLU A 60 -6.35 15.87 7.76
C GLU A 60 -7.47 14.86 7.48
N GLN A 61 -7.13 13.62 7.17
CA GLN A 61 -8.11 12.55 6.99
C GLN A 61 -8.89 12.30 8.29
N ILE A 62 -8.20 12.29 9.44
CA ILE A 62 -8.85 12.14 10.75
C ILE A 62 -9.83 13.27 11.00
N LYS A 63 -9.47 14.52 10.72
CA LYS A 63 -10.38 15.69 10.89
C LYS A 63 -11.65 15.58 10.04
N LYS A 64 -11.57 14.94 8.88
CA LYS A 64 -12.69 14.72 7.95
C LYS A 64 -13.46 13.44 8.22
N THR A 65 -13.03 12.65 9.21
CA THR A 65 -13.63 11.35 9.52
C THR A 65 -15.05 11.55 10.08
N ASP A 66 -15.98 10.74 9.59
CA ASP A 66 -17.36 10.74 10.05
C ASP A 66 -17.43 10.35 11.54
N LYS A 67 -18.25 11.04 12.32
CA LYS A 67 -18.54 10.70 13.72
C LYS A 67 -19.13 9.30 13.90
N ASN A 68 -19.65 8.71 12.82
CA ASN A 68 -20.18 7.34 12.79
C ASN A 68 -19.12 6.27 12.45
N THR A 69 -17.84 6.64 12.36
CA THR A 69 -16.75 5.70 12.15
C THR A 69 -16.59 4.84 13.41
N LYS A 70 -16.79 3.52 13.25
CA LYS A 70 -16.75 2.58 14.39
C LYS A 70 -15.47 1.77 14.45
N ASN A 71 -14.88 1.47 13.29
CA ASN A 71 -13.76 0.55 13.21
C ASN A 71 -12.54 1.20 12.58
N LEU A 72 -11.37 0.89 13.14
CA LEU A 72 -10.08 1.08 12.50
C LEU A 72 -9.69 -0.22 11.80
N VAL A 73 -9.61 -0.21 10.47
CA VAL A 73 -9.27 -1.37 9.66
C VAL A 73 -7.82 -1.27 9.19
N VAL A 74 -7.02 -2.25 9.58
CA VAL A 74 -5.58 -2.31 9.31
C VAL A 74 -5.29 -3.41 8.30
N ARG A 75 -4.73 -3.06 7.13
CA ARG A 75 -4.25 -4.03 6.16
C ARG A 75 -2.81 -4.42 6.47
N LEU A 76 -2.56 -5.73 6.69
CA LEU A 76 -1.26 -6.31 7.06
C LEU A 76 -0.46 -6.85 5.86
N PHE A 77 -0.84 -6.51 4.65
CA PHE A 77 -0.23 -7.01 3.41
C PHE A 77 -0.33 -5.98 2.30
N ASP A 78 0.49 -6.16 1.29
CA ASP A 78 0.45 -5.31 0.10
C ASP A 78 -0.61 -5.79 -0.90
N GLU A 79 -1.28 -4.85 -1.57
CA GLU A 79 -2.23 -5.14 -2.65
C GLU A 79 -1.52 -5.55 -3.95
N ASP A 80 -0.31 -5.08 -4.17
CA ASP A 80 0.51 -5.40 -5.33
C ASP A 80 1.50 -6.53 -5.00
N LYS A 81 1.57 -7.56 -5.86
CA LYS A 81 2.44 -8.73 -5.66
C LYS A 81 3.94 -8.41 -5.75
N SER A 82 4.29 -7.35 -6.48
CA SER A 82 5.68 -6.91 -6.63
C SER A 82 6.17 -6.09 -5.43
N ARG A 83 5.26 -5.72 -4.51
CA ARG A 83 5.54 -4.96 -3.30
C ARG A 83 5.37 -5.84 -2.07
N LEU A 84 6.35 -5.83 -1.18
CA LEU A 84 6.32 -6.62 0.07
C LEU A 84 6.47 -5.76 1.31
N THR A 85 6.29 -4.45 1.20
CA THR A 85 6.58 -3.51 2.29
C THR A 85 5.67 -3.72 3.50
N ASP A 86 4.35 -3.76 3.30
CA ASP A 86 3.41 -3.90 4.40
C ASP A 86 3.48 -5.26 5.07
N ILE A 87 3.72 -6.33 4.30
CA ILE A 87 3.90 -7.68 4.87
C ILE A 87 5.20 -7.79 5.67
N LEU A 88 6.29 -7.18 5.20
CA LEU A 88 7.57 -7.16 5.92
C LEU A 88 7.49 -6.28 7.18
N VAL A 89 6.86 -5.12 7.09
CA VAL A 89 6.55 -4.29 8.26
C VAL A 89 5.73 -5.07 9.28
N SER A 90 4.66 -5.72 8.86
CA SER A 90 3.81 -6.54 9.74
C SER A 90 4.58 -7.71 10.38
N LYS A 91 5.58 -8.26 9.66
CA LYS A 91 6.43 -9.35 10.16
C LYS A 91 7.43 -8.88 11.23
N PHE A 92 8.11 -7.77 10.96
CA PHE A 92 9.26 -7.33 11.77
C PHE A 92 8.90 -6.29 12.84
N TYR A 93 7.80 -5.55 12.64
CA TYR A 93 7.36 -4.44 13.49
C TYR A 93 5.94 -4.65 14.03
N SER A 94 5.55 -5.91 14.29
CA SER A 94 4.16 -6.24 14.70
C SER A 94 3.71 -5.51 15.97
N GLU A 95 4.61 -5.31 16.95
CA GLU A 95 4.32 -4.54 18.16
C GLU A 95 4.04 -3.06 17.85
N GLN A 96 4.90 -2.44 17.04
CA GLN A 96 4.75 -1.04 16.62
C GLN A 96 3.45 -0.83 15.82
N VAL A 97 3.07 -1.81 15.00
CA VAL A 97 1.81 -1.78 14.24
C VAL A 97 0.61 -1.77 15.20
N VAL A 98 0.61 -2.63 16.22
CA VAL A 98 -0.51 -2.71 17.17
C VAL A 98 -0.58 -1.48 18.06
N GLU A 99 0.55 -1.04 18.62
CA GLU A 99 0.58 0.16 19.47
C GLU A 99 0.25 1.43 18.66
N GLY A 100 0.75 1.55 17.43
CA GLY A 100 0.35 2.62 16.51
C GLY A 100 -1.13 2.58 16.16
N ALA A 101 -1.72 1.37 16.02
CA ALA A 101 -3.15 1.21 15.81
C ALA A 101 -3.98 1.65 17.03
N LYS A 102 -3.54 1.33 18.24
CA LYS A 102 -4.19 1.79 19.48
C LYS A 102 -4.19 3.31 19.60
N VAL A 103 -3.05 3.96 19.32
CA VAL A 103 -2.93 5.42 19.29
C VAL A 103 -3.87 6.03 18.27
N LEU A 104 -3.91 5.48 17.06
CA LEU A 104 -4.79 5.98 16.00
C LEU A 104 -6.27 5.73 16.32
N ALA A 105 -6.61 4.57 16.87
CA ALA A 105 -7.97 4.24 17.31
C ALA A 105 -8.49 5.25 18.35
N LYS A 106 -7.63 5.66 19.29
CA LYS A 106 -7.95 6.73 20.25
C LYS A 106 -8.25 8.05 19.54
N ALA A 107 -7.39 8.43 18.57
CA ALA A 107 -7.56 9.70 17.85
C ALA A 107 -8.85 9.79 17.03
N ILE A 108 -9.35 8.66 16.50
CA ILE A 108 -10.59 8.58 15.71
C ILE A 108 -11.79 8.07 16.51
N LYS A 109 -11.62 7.77 17.80
CA LYS A 109 -12.65 7.18 18.68
C LYS A 109 -13.20 5.86 18.16
N ALA A 110 -12.34 5.01 17.62
CA ALA A 110 -12.77 3.71 17.12
C ALA A 110 -13.19 2.78 18.27
N GLU A 111 -14.28 2.06 18.06
CA GLU A 111 -14.79 1.03 18.97
C GLU A 111 -13.96 -0.26 18.88
N LYS A 112 -13.38 -0.55 17.68
CA LYS A 112 -12.59 -1.76 17.44
C LYS A 112 -11.45 -1.51 16.45
N ILE A 113 -10.37 -2.27 16.61
CA ILE A 113 -9.27 -2.40 15.66
C ILE A 113 -9.42 -3.74 14.94
N ILE A 114 -9.48 -3.73 13.61
CA ILE A 114 -9.63 -4.93 12.79
C ILE A 114 -8.38 -5.13 11.96
N LEU A 115 -7.55 -6.08 12.37
CA LEU A 115 -6.34 -6.47 11.65
C LEU A 115 -6.70 -7.45 10.53
N VAL A 116 -6.49 -7.06 9.27
CA VAL A 116 -6.85 -7.91 8.13
C VAL A 116 -5.60 -8.48 7.49
N GLY A 117 -5.51 -9.81 7.46
CA GLY A 117 -4.43 -10.55 6.83
C GLY A 117 -4.91 -11.61 5.84
N LYS A 118 -3.99 -12.10 5.00
CA LYS A 118 -4.27 -13.21 4.07
C LYS A 118 -4.25 -14.53 4.82
N LYS A 119 -5.19 -15.45 4.52
CA LYS A 119 -5.22 -16.81 5.10
C LYS A 119 -3.93 -17.59 4.88
N THR A 120 -3.28 -17.36 3.75
CA THR A 120 -2.03 -18.02 3.36
C THR A 120 -0.79 -17.43 4.03
N SER A 121 -0.92 -16.32 4.75
CA SER A 121 0.21 -15.62 5.36
C SER A 121 0.37 -15.98 6.82
N LEU A 122 1.55 -16.47 7.19
CA LEU A 122 1.93 -16.73 8.59
C LEU A 122 2.10 -15.44 9.41
N VAL A 123 2.20 -14.29 8.76
CA VAL A 123 2.38 -12.99 9.45
C VAL A 123 1.22 -12.69 10.40
N VAL A 124 0.03 -13.14 10.08
CA VAL A 124 -1.17 -12.95 10.91
C VAL A 124 -1.01 -13.59 12.29
N GLU A 125 -0.29 -14.71 12.37
CA GLU A 125 -0.07 -15.44 13.63
C GLU A 125 0.75 -14.61 14.63
N ASN A 126 1.61 -13.70 14.15
CA ASN A 126 2.37 -12.81 15.01
C ASN A 126 1.48 -11.85 15.82
N PHE A 127 0.25 -11.63 15.36
CA PHE A 127 -0.69 -10.69 15.99
C PHE A 127 -1.65 -11.36 16.97
N ARG A 128 -1.75 -12.69 17.01
CA ARG A 128 -2.69 -13.41 17.90
C ARG A 128 -2.54 -13.08 19.39
N LYS A 129 -1.33 -12.79 19.83
CA LYS A 129 -1.08 -12.44 21.25
C LYS A 129 -1.71 -11.12 21.69
N TRP A 130 -2.19 -10.30 20.74
CA TRP A 130 -2.89 -9.03 21.02
C TRP A 130 -4.38 -9.10 20.70
N GLU A 131 -4.89 -10.29 20.29
CA GLU A 131 -6.30 -10.47 19.98
C GLU A 131 -7.13 -10.45 21.27
N ASP A 132 -8.09 -9.53 21.35
CA ASP A 132 -8.99 -9.32 22.47
C ASP A 132 -10.34 -8.75 21.95
N ASP A 133 -11.18 -8.24 22.83
CA ASP A 133 -12.47 -7.63 22.46
C ASP A 133 -12.33 -6.34 21.66
N PHE A 134 -11.18 -5.66 21.79
CA PHE A 134 -10.88 -4.41 21.08
C PHE A 134 -10.06 -4.63 19.81
N VAL A 135 -9.13 -5.58 19.80
CA VAL A 135 -8.28 -5.93 18.66
C VAL A 135 -8.72 -7.27 18.07
N CYS A 136 -9.32 -7.24 16.91
CA CYS A 136 -9.86 -8.43 16.24
C CYS A 136 -9.04 -8.77 15.01
N ILE A 137 -8.82 -10.06 14.73
CA ILE A 137 -8.10 -10.53 13.55
C ILE A 137 -9.08 -11.11 12.52
N LYS A 138 -9.01 -10.62 11.29
CA LYS A 138 -9.74 -11.19 10.14
C LYS A 138 -8.78 -11.77 9.12
N LYS A 139 -9.03 -13.01 8.73
CA LYS A 139 -8.29 -13.68 7.65
C LYS A 139 -9.16 -13.74 6.39
N ILE A 140 -8.64 -13.18 5.30
CA ILE A 140 -9.32 -13.18 4.01
C ILE A 140 -8.65 -14.13 3.02
N ASP A 141 -9.45 -14.65 2.12
CA ASP A 141 -8.99 -15.39 0.97
C ASP A 141 -8.68 -14.42 -0.17
N ALA A 142 -7.39 -14.21 -0.43
CA ALA A 142 -6.90 -13.24 -1.42
C ALA A 142 -6.29 -13.94 -2.65
N THR A 143 -6.78 -15.12 -2.99
CA THR A 143 -6.21 -15.94 -4.07
C THR A 143 -6.43 -15.34 -5.46
N SER A 144 -7.50 -14.59 -5.66
CA SER A 144 -7.88 -14.05 -6.97
C SER A 144 -7.60 -12.56 -7.15
N ALA A 145 -7.43 -11.81 -6.08
CA ALA A 145 -7.31 -10.37 -6.20
C ALA A 145 -5.87 -9.97 -6.55
N VAL A 146 -5.70 -9.41 -7.71
CA VAL A 146 -4.48 -8.71 -8.09
C VAL A 146 -4.32 -7.47 -7.21
N THR A 147 -5.44 -6.89 -6.77
CA THR A 147 -5.48 -5.70 -5.93
C THR A 147 -6.62 -5.80 -4.93
N LEU A 148 -6.33 -5.58 -3.67
CA LEU A 148 -7.34 -5.46 -2.64
C LEU A 148 -7.54 -3.98 -2.29
N LEU A 149 -8.20 -3.28 -3.18
CA LEU A 149 -8.73 -1.94 -2.93
C LEU A 149 -9.69 -1.96 -1.74
N LYS A 150 -9.98 -0.80 -1.20
CA LYS A 150 -10.91 -0.62 -0.07
C LYS A 150 -12.22 -1.40 -0.26
N ARG A 151 -12.81 -1.31 -1.45
CA ARG A 151 -14.08 -1.99 -1.79
C ARG A 151 -13.95 -3.50 -1.74
N GLU A 152 -12.93 -4.05 -2.40
CA GLU A 152 -12.67 -5.49 -2.47
C GLU A 152 -12.30 -6.06 -1.11
N LEU A 153 -11.55 -5.28 -0.30
CA LEU A 153 -11.25 -5.64 1.07
C LEU A 153 -12.53 -5.78 1.90
N ILE A 154 -13.44 -4.81 1.81
CA ILE A 154 -14.75 -4.86 2.49
C ILE A 154 -15.55 -6.09 2.04
N ILE A 155 -15.64 -6.33 0.73
CA ILE A 155 -16.38 -7.47 0.17
C ILE A 155 -15.77 -8.79 0.67
N SER A 156 -14.45 -8.93 0.61
CA SER A 156 -13.75 -10.15 1.02
C SER A 156 -13.87 -10.43 2.52
N CYS A 157 -13.79 -9.39 3.35
CA CYS A 157 -14.01 -9.51 4.79
C CYS A 157 -15.46 -9.88 5.13
N ASN A 158 -16.44 -9.36 4.39
CA ASN A 158 -17.85 -9.59 4.68
C ASN A 158 -18.40 -10.90 4.09
N LYS A 159 -17.68 -11.54 3.13
CA LYS A 159 -18.02 -12.85 2.58
C LYS A 159 -17.68 -14.01 3.53
N SER A 160 -16.86 -13.80 4.54
CA SER A 160 -16.48 -14.84 5.51
C SER A 160 -17.72 -15.34 6.26
N LYS A 161 -18.00 -16.65 6.15
CA LYS A 161 -19.24 -17.27 6.66
C LYS A 161 -19.13 -17.53 8.18
N LYS A 162 -20.18 -17.16 8.86
CA LYS A 162 -20.78 -17.76 10.08
C LYS A 162 -20.27 -17.41 11.48
N THR A 163 -19.09 -16.88 11.75
CA THR A 163 -18.70 -16.57 13.15
C THR A 163 -18.33 -15.12 13.41
N ASP A 164 -18.10 -14.34 12.37
CA ASP A 164 -17.66 -12.96 12.54
C ASP A 164 -18.84 -11.97 12.56
N SER A 165 -19.23 -11.53 13.74
CA SER A 165 -20.26 -10.48 13.94
C SER A 165 -19.87 -9.12 13.39
N ILE A 166 -18.58 -8.88 13.07
CA ILE A 166 -18.08 -7.58 12.65
C ILE A 166 -18.10 -7.47 11.13
N LYS A 167 -18.96 -6.60 10.60
CA LYS A 167 -19.02 -6.27 9.16
C LYS A 167 -18.29 -4.94 8.92
N LEU A 168 -17.39 -4.91 7.95
CA LEU A 168 -16.72 -3.71 7.49
C LEU A 168 -17.67 -2.84 6.67
N LYS A 169 -17.57 -1.52 6.87
CA LYS A 169 -18.38 -0.50 6.19
C LYS A 169 -17.49 0.47 5.40
N LYS A 170 -18.08 1.22 4.47
CA LYS A 170 -17.36 2.23 3.68
C LYS A 170 -16.81 3.39 4.52
N ASN A 171 -17.49 3.75 5.59
CA ASN A 171 -17.07 4.81 6.53
C ASN A 171 -16.18 4.34 7.66
N ASP A 172 -15.79 3.05 7.73
CA ASP A 172 -14.69 2.64 8.58
C ASP A 172 -13.38 3.31 8.15
N PHE A 173 -12.47 3.52 9.10
CA PHE A 173 -11.18 4.12 8.83
C PHE A 173 -10.17 3.07 8.38
N PHE A 174 -9.57 3.25 7.22
CA PHE A 174 -8.64 2.28 6.62
C PHE A 174 -7.21 2.80 6.65
N VAL A 175 -6.29 1.93 7.07
CA VAL A 175 -4.86 2.24 7.17
C VAL A 175 -4.04 0.99 6.86
N ASP A 176 -2.79 1.16 6.46
CA ASP A 176 -1.82 0.09 6.29
C ASP A 176 -0.83 -0.01 7.46
N SER A 177 -0.10 -1.12 7.53
CA SER A 177 0.87 -1.36 8.58
C SER A 177 2.05 -0.38 8.57
N SER A 178 2.49 0.07 7.39
CA SER A 178 3.59 1.04 7.26
C SER A 178 3.23 2.39 7.87
N THR A 179 2.02 2.88 7.62
CA THR A 179 1.51 4.13 8.22
C THR A 179 1.46 4.02 9.75
N LEU A 180 1.06 2.86 10.30
CA LEU A 180 0.97 2.68 11.75
C LEU A 180 2.34 2.69 12.46
N VAL A 181 3.37 2.16 11.82
CA VAL A 181 4.75 2.28 12.35
C VAL A 181 5.20 3.74 12.36
N GLU A 182 4.83 4.53 11.37
CA GLU A 182 5.12 5.97 11.36
C GLU A 182 4.35 6.70 12.48
N VAL A 183 3.08 6.32 12.74
CA VAL A 183 2.29 6.84 13.89
C VAL A 183 2.95 6.47 15.20
N TYR A 184 3.36 5.22 15.38
CA TYR A 184 4.07 4.75 16.56
C TYR A 184 5.34 5.57 16.81
N ASN A 185 6.21 5.68 15.83
CA ASN A 185 7.47 6.41 15.94
C ASN A 185 7.23 7.89 16.28
N CYS A 186 6.25 8.51 15.63
CA CYS A 186 5.94 9.93 15.81
C CYS A 186 5.37 10.24 17.20
N ILE A 187 4.44 9.41 17.69
CA ILE A 187 3.68 9.71 18.94
C ILE A 187 4.35 9.10 20.17
N LEU A 188 4.77 7.83 20.07
CA LEU A 188 5.32 7.09 21.21
C LEU A 188 6.82 7.29 21.37
N GLU A 189 7.56 7.18 20.27
CA GLU A 189 9.02 7.39 20.26
C GLU A 189 9.42 8.87 20.14
N LYS A 190 8.44 9.76 19.88
CA LYS A 190 8.66 11.22 19.66
C LYS A 190 9.71 11.51 18.60
N THR A 191 9.88 10.60 17.63
CA THR A 191 10.82 10.76 16.52
C THR A 191 10.15 11.36 15.30
N PRO A 192 10.79 12.37 14.65
CA PRO A 192 10.22 12.97 13.44
C PRO A 192 10.23 11.96 12.28
N ALA A 193 9.25 12.09 11.37
CA ALA A 193 9.12 11.23 10.18
C ALA A 193 10.15 11.61 9.10
N VAL A 194 11.42 11.34 9.37
CA VAL A 194 12.56 11.66 8.46
C VAL A 194 13.08 10.43 7.71
N SER A 195 12.60 9.24 8.04
CA SER A 195 12.97 7.99 7.40
C SER A 195 11.75 7.12 7.18
N LYS A 196 11.87 6.16 6.27
CA LYS A 196 10.78 5.27 5.85
C LYS A 196 11.28 3.89 5.50
N ASN A 197 10.49 2.87 5.80
CA ASN A 197 10.77 1.51 5.36
C ASN A 197 10.38 1.34 3.90
N VAL A 198 11.34 0.92 3.06
CA VAL A 198 11.18 0.74 1.62
C VAL A 198 11.73 -0.61 1.19
N HIS A 199 10.98 -1.31 0.34
CA HIS A 199 11.38 -2.57 -0.27
C HIS A 199 12.01 -2.32 -1.65
N PHE A 200 13.27 -2.74 -1.82
CA PHE A 200 14.00 -2.70 -3.09
C PHE A 200 14.07 -4.11 -3.66
N SER A 201 13.64 -4.28 -4.90
CA SER A 201 13.56 -5.59 -5.53
C SER A 201 13.75 -5.53 -7.04
N GLY A 202 13.77 -6.68 -7.68
CA GLY A 202 13.88 -6.82 -9.12
C GLY A 202 15.09 -7.63 -9.54
N ASN A 203 15.12 -8.02 -10.81
CA ASN A 203 16.16 -8.88 -11.37
C ASN A 203 17.45 -8.14 -11.73
N CYS A 204 17.53 -6.85 -11.44
CA CYS A 204 18.75 -6.04 -11.60
C CYS A 204 19.58 -5.96 -10.31
N LEU A 205 19.03 -6.38 -9.16
CA LEU A 205 19.74 -6.44 -7.90
C LEU A 205 20.25 -7.87 -7.65
N THR A 206 21.33 -7.99 -6.90
CA THR A 206 21.84 -9.29 -6.45
C THR A 206 20.88 -9.96 -5.47
N ALA A 207 20.25 -9.18 -4.59
CA ALA A 207 19.23 -9.62 -3.66
C ALA A 207 18.20 -8.51 -3.40
N SER A 208 16.97 -8.90 -3.08
CA SER A 208 15.95 -7.95 -2.62
C SER A 208 16.27 -7.47 -1.21
N CYS A 209 16.11 -6.19 -0.95
CA CYS A 209 16.42 -5.55 0.33
C CYS A 209 15.20 -4.84 0.92
N PHE A 210 15.07 -4.91 2.24
CA PHE A 210 14.09 -4.13 3.00
C PHE A 210 14.85 -3.22 3.95
N LEU A 211 14.78 -1.91 3.69
CA LEU A 211 15.64 -0.91 4.33
C LEU A 211 14.82 0.23 4.92
N ASN A 212 15.30 0.74 6.06
CA ASN A 212 14.85 2.04 6.55
C ASN A 212 15.74 3.11 5.94
N VAL A 213 15.19 3.89 5.00
CA VAL A 213 15.90 4.88 4.21
C VAL A 213 15.48 6.29 4.57
N ARG A 214 16.38 7.24 4.42
CA ARG A 214 16.11 8.64 4.70
C ARG A 214 15.23 9.25 3.60
N ILE A 215 14.21 10.01 4.00
CA ILE A 215 13.41 10.80 3.06
C ILE A 215 14.30 11.87 2.44
N GLY A 216 14.25 11.99 1.11
CA GLY A 216 15.13 12.86 0.33
C GLY A 216 16.39 12.16 -0.22
N GLN A 217 16.78 11.00 0.30
CA GLN A 217 17.88 10.22 -0.27
C GLN A 217 17.50 9.72 -1.66
N THR A 218 18.43 9.76 -2.61
CA THR A 218 18.16 9.34 -3.99
C THR A 218 18.16 7.81 -4.13
N ILE A 219 17.40 7.29 -5.07
CA ILE A 219 17.41 5.86 -5.40
C ILE A 219 18.84 5.40 -5.75
N GLY A 220 19.59 6.23 -6.49
CA GLY A 220 20.97 5.93 -6.89
C GLY A 220 21.93 5.78 -5.71
N ASP A 221 21.83 6.63 -4.71
CA ASP A 221 22.68 6.54 -3.50
C ASP A 221 22.36 5.28 -2.69
N ILE A 222 21.09 4.92 -2.60
CA ILE A 222 20.68 3.69 -1.92
C ILE A 222 21.20 2.47 -2.68
N VAL A 223 21.06 2.44 -4.01
CA VAL A 223 21.57 1.33 -4.83
C VAL A 223 23.07 1.16 -4.67
N LYS A 224 23.86 2.25 -4.63
CA LYS A 224 25.30 2.18 -4.33
C LYS A 224 25.58 1.55 -2.96
N GLN A 225 24.80 1.90 -1.93
CA GLN A 225 24.95 1.37 -0.56
C GLN A 225 24.65 -0.14 -0.47
N ILE A 226 23.76 -0.66 -1.31
CA ILE A 226 23.39 -2.09 -1.33
C ILE A 226 24.24 -2.93 -2.30
N GLY A 227 25.31 -2.38 -2.85
CA GLY A 227 26.25 -3.11 -3.72
C GLY A 227 26.05 -2.91 -5.21
N GLY A 228 25.20 -1.98 -5.61
CA GLY A 228 24.98 -1.65 -7.03
C GLY A 228 24.05 -2.61 -7.77
N PHE A 229 24.09 -2.52 -9.09
CA PHE A 229 23.31 -3.39 -9.96
C PHE A 229 24.15 -4.57 -10.46
N SER A 230 23.56 -5.76 -10.45
CA SER A 230 24.10 -6.93 -11.15
C SER A 230 23.85 -6.86 -12.66
N LYS A 231 22.73 -6.22 -13.08
CA LYS A 231 22.35 -5.93 -14.46
C LYS A 231 21.77 -4.54 -14.55
N GLN A 232 22.03 -3.81 -15.64
CA GLN A 232 21.47 -2.47 -15.82
C GLN A 232 19.92 -2.52 -15.92
N PRO A 233 19.21 -1.68 -15.17
CA PRO A 233 17.77 -1.63 -15.25
C PRO A 233 17.32 -0.92 -16.54
N ALA A 234 16.42 -1.56 -17.28
CA ALA A 234 15.71 -0.95 -18.39
C ALA A 234 14.47 -0.19 -17.92
N LYS A 235 13.97 -0.53 -16.73
CA LYS A 235 12.79 0.09 -16.15
C LYS A 235 12.92 0.15 -14.63
N ILE A 236 12.59 1.30 -14.05
CA ILE A 236 12.55 1.53 -12.61
C ILE A 236 11.12 1.90 -12.25
N ILE A 237 10.48 1.13 -11.39
CA ILE A 237 9.09 1.33 -11.00
C ILE A 237 9.02 1.61 -9.49
N ILE A 238 8.38 2.71 -9.13
CA ILE A 238 8.10 3.07 -7.73
C ILE A 238 6.69 2.59 -7.39
N ASN A 239 6.52 1.94 -6.23
CA ASN A 239 5.24 1.50 -5.66
C ASN A 239 4.55 0.33 -6.38
N GLY A 240 5.32 -0.49 -7.11
CA GLY A 240 4.84 -1.76 -7.69
C GLY A 240 4.33 -1.65 -9.11
N GLU A 241 4.05 -2.80 -9.72
CA GLU A 241 3.72 -2.91 -11.14
C GLU A 241 2.29 -2.48 -11.48
N THR A 242 1.38 -2.54 -10.51
CA THR A 242 -0.06 -2.29 -10.75
C THR A 242 -0.40 -0.81 -10.61
N TYR A 243 0.06 -0.15 -9.54
CA TYR A 243 -0.26 1.24 -9.22
C TYR A 243 0.95 2.17 -9.30
N GLY A 244 2.11 1.62 -9.57
CA GLY A 244 3.35 2.35 -9.52
C GLY A 244 3.60 3.24 -10.73
N ASN A 245 4.53 4.15 -10.53
CA ASN A 245 5.00 5.06 -11.58
C ASN A 245 6.38 4.65 -12.04
N THR A 246 6.60 4.65 -13.36
CA THR A 246 7.92 4.44 -13.93
C THR A 246 8.72 5.75 -13.88
N VAL A 247 9.97 5.66 -13.44
CA VAL A 247 10.92 6.78 -13.45
C VAL A 247 12.10 6.48 -14.37
N SER A 248 12.64 7.52 -14.99
CA SER A 248 13.75 7.42 -15.97
C SER A 248 15.13 7.68 -15.36
N SER A 249 15.18 8.12 -14.09
CA SER A 249 16.42 8.53 -13.44
C SER A 249 16.57 7.91 -12.06
N LEU A 250 17.80 7.60 -11.67
CA LEU A 250 18.17 7.20 -10.31
C LEU A 250 18.27 8.39 -9.34
N ASN A 251 18.26 9.63 -9.84
CA ASN A 251 18.30 10.84 -9.02
C ASN A 251 16.96 11.20 -8.37
N VAL A 252 15.95 10.35 -8.56
CA VAL A 252 14.64 10.51 -7.92
C VAL A 252 14.78 10.27 -6.40
N PRO A 253 14.35 11.23 -5.56
CA PRO A 253 14.43 11.08 -4.11
C PRO A 253 13.32 10.17 -3.57
N ILE A 254 13.61 9.47 -2.49
CA ILE A 254 12.60 8.77 -1.70
C ILE A 254 11.73 9.81 -0.99
N THR A 255 10.43 9.74 -1.24
CA THR A 255 9.42 10.60 -0.61
C THR A 255 8.60 9.81 0.41
N LYS A 256 7.74 10.48 1.17
CA LYS A 256 6.81 9.85 2.12
C LYS A 256 5.85 8.86 1.48
N TYR A 257 5.67 8.91 0.16
CA TYR A 257 4.76 8.04 -0.59
C TYR A 257 5.42 6.76 -1.12
N VAL A 258 6.77 6.71 -1.11
CA VAL A 258 7.50 5.56 -1.68
C VAL A 258 7.48 4.40 -0.70
N LYS A 259 6.96 3.26 -1.11
CA LYS A 259 6.97 1.99 -0.35
C LYS A 259 7.91 0.96 -0.97
N SER A 260 8.04 0.96 -2.29
CA SER A 260 8.92 0.03 -2.98
C SER A 260 9.54 0.64 -4.23
N VAL A 261 10.70 0.09 -4.59
CA VAL A 261 11.38 0.39 -5.86
C VAL A 261 11.72 -0.95 -6.52
N LEU A 262 11.23 -1.15 -7.74
CA LEU A 262 11.42 -2.36 -8.53
C LEU A 262 12.29 -2.06 -9.74
N PHE A 263 13.34 -2.86 -9.94
CA PHE A 263 14.29 -2.72 -11.06
C PHE A 263 14.15 -3.90 -12.03
N ILE A 264 13.77 -3.60 -13.27
CA ILE A 264 13.51 -4.59 -14.32
C ILE A 264 14.54 -4.45 -15.42
N SER A 265 15.25 -5.55 -15.77
CA SER A 265 16.18 -5.58 -16.89
C SER A 265 15.47 -5.66 -18.23
N ALA A 266 16.20 -5.36 -19.31
CA ALA A 266 15.68 -5.42 -20.69
C ALA A 266 15.19 -6.83 -21.08
N GLU A 267 15.78 -7.88 -20.53
CA GLU A 267 15.40 -9.28 -20.79
C GLU A 267 13.97 -9.61 -20.31
N LYS A 268 13.49 -8.90 -19.28
CA LYS A 268 12.10 -9.00 -18.79
C LYS A 268 11.19 -7.91 -19.35
N LYS A 269 11.68 -7.10 -20.29
CA LYS A 269 10.86 -6.09 -20.95
C LYS A 269 9.79 -6.84 -21.73
N LEU A 270 8.57 -6.77 -21.22
CA LEU A 270 7.39 -7.20 -21.97
C LEU A 270 7.36 -6.41 -23.28
N ASP A 271 7.14 -7.11 -24.40
CA ASP A 271 6.99 -6.45 -25.68
C ASP A 271 6.06 -5.25 -25.54
N SER A 272 6.57 -4.07 -25.85
CA SER A 272 5.83 -2.82 -25.77
C SER A 272 4.74 -2.71 -26.84
N ILE A 273 4.68 -3.68 -27.74
CA ILE A 273 3.71 -3.71 -28.83
C ILE A 273 2.42 -4.30 -28.31
N GLY A 274 1.44 -3.43 -28.07
CA GLY A 274 0.06 -3.85 -27.86
C GLY A 274 -0.53 -4.38 -29.15
N TYR A 275 -1.23 -5.50 -29.07
CA TYR A 275 -2.01 -6.02 -30.19
C TYR A 275 -3.35 -5.29 -30.25
N SER A 276 -4.06 -5.36 -31.38
CA SER A 276 -5.42 -4.84 -31.48
C SER A 276 -6.34 -5.51 -30.46
N CYS A 277 -7.37 -4.80 -30.02
CA CYS A 277 -8.36 -5.34 -29.09
C CYS A 277 -9.09 -6.52 -29.76
N VAL A 278 -9.05 -7.69 -29.09
CA VAL A 278 -9.73 -8.91 -29.55
C VAL A 278 -11.13 -9.07 -28.94
N ASN A 279 -11.67 -8.04 -28.29
CA ASN A 279 -13.00 -8.01 -27.68
C ASN A 279 -13.32 -9.17 -26.74
N CYS A 280 -12.32 -9.69 -26.01
CA CYS A 280 -12.47 -10.86 -25.12
C CYS A 280 -13.27 -10.58 -23.83
N GLY A 281 -13.56 -9.32 -23.49
CA GLY A 281 -14.32 -8.95 -22.30
C GLY A 281 -13.58 -9.02 -20.96
N CYS A 282 -12.40 -9.66 -20.87
CA CYS A 282 -11.67 -9.85 -19.61
C CYS A 282 -11.45 -8.55 -18.80
N CYS A 283 -11.29 -7.41 -19.47
CA CYS A 283 -11.12 -6.12 -18.81
C CYS A 283 -12.41 -5.62 -18.12
N ARG A 284 -13.59 -6.00 -18.64
CA ARG A 284 -14.89 -5.68 -18.04
C ARG A 284 -15.14 -6.53 -16.81
N ASP A 285 -14.83 -7.84 -16.90
CA ASP A 285 -15.06 -8.80 -15.81
C ASP A 285 -14.30 -8.46 -14.55
N VAL A 286 -13.08 -7.89 -14.71
CA VAL A 286 -12.21 -7.53 -13.58
C VAL A 286 -12.43 -6.11 -13.08
N CYS A 287 -13.24 -5.30 -13.73
CA CYS A 287 -13.42 -3.91 -13.36
C CYS A 287 -14.22 -3.78 -12.05
N PRO A 288 -13.63 -3.23 -10.95
CA PRO A 288 -14.29 -3.18 -9.64
C PRO A 288 -15.48 -2.21 -9.62
N VAL A 289 -15.56 -1.30 -10.60
CA VAL A 289 -16.65 -0.30 -10.72
C VAL A 289 -17.55 -0.55 -11.93
N GLY A 290 -17.37 -1.70 -12.62
CA GLY A 290 -18.26 -2.13 -13.70
C GLY A 290 -18.14 -1.32 -14.98
N LEU A 291 -16.97 -0.72 -15.26
CA LEU A 291 -16.70 -0.03 -16.54
C LEU A 291 -16.55 -1.02 -17.69
N SER A 292 -16.60 -0.49 -18.89
CA SER A 292 -16.24 -1.18 -20.13
C SER A 292 -14.91 -0.60 -20.68
N PRO A 293 -13.74 -1.01 -20.14
CA PRO A 293 -12.45 -0.42 -20.49
C PRO A 293 -12.10 -0.51 -21.96
N ASP A 294 -12.50 -1.58 -22.62
CA ASP A 294 -12.30 -1.79 -24.07
C ASP A 294 -13.08 -0.79 -24.92
N LEU A 295 -14.33 -0.47 -24.55
CA LEU A 295 -15.11 0.53 -25.27
C LEU A 295 -14.52 1.92 -25.10
N LEU A 296 -14.13 2.29 -23.89
CA LEU A 296 -13.50 3.58 -23.59
C LEU A 296 -12.14 3.71 -24.32
N TYR A 297 -11.34 2.65 -24.34
CA TYR A 297 -10.09 2.60 -25.08
C TYR A 297 -10.31 2.78 -26.58
N ASN A 298 -11.23 1.99 -27.18
CA ASN A 298 -11.53 2.06 -28.61
C ASN A 298 -12.12 3.42 -29.01
N HIS A 299 -12.86 4.07 -28.12
CA HIS A 299 -13.32 5.44 -28.35
C HIS A 299 -12.15 6.41 -28.48
N MET A 300 -11.22 6.36 -27.51
CA MET A 300 -10.09 7.30 -27.46
C MET A 300 -9.03 7.05 -28.54
N VAL A 301 -8.74 5.80 -28.84
CA VAL A 301 -7.61 5.44 -29.72
C VAL A 301 -8.06 5.19 -31.16
N ASN A 302 -9.22 4.56 -31.32
CA ASN A 302 -9.73 4.14 -32.62
C ASN A 302 -10.93 4.99 -33.11
N ASN A 303 -11.25 6.07 -32.41
CA ASN A 303 -12.36 6.97 -32.72
C ASN A 303 -13.73 6.27 -32.85
N HIS A 304 -13.92 5.14 -32.16
CA HIS A 304 -15.22 4.48 -32.14
C HIS A 304 -16.25 5.34 -31.41
N LYS A 305 -17.35 5.63 -32.06
CA LYS A 305 -18.45 6.39 -31.44
C LYS A 305 -19.14 5.52 -30.39
N ILE A 306 -19.19 6.02 -29.17
CA ILE A 306 -19.96 5.45 -28.05
C ILE A 306 -20.86 6.53 -27.45
N SER A 307 -21.88 6.14 -26.69
CA SER A 307 -22.76 7.12 -26.07
C SER A 307 -22.03 7.91 -24.95
N ASP A 308 -22.45 9.16 -24.75
CA ASP A 308 -21.89 10.06 -23.72
C ASP A 308 -21.98 9.47 -22.31
N VAL A 309 -22.94 8.58 -22.07
CA VAL A 309 -23.07 7.87 -20.78
C VAL A 309 -21.84 7.05 -20.50
N TYR A 310 -21.29 6.32 -21.49
CA TYR A 310 -20.06 5.57 -21.34
C TYR A 310 -18.85 6.49 -21.12
N ILE A 311 -18.76 7.59 -21.87
CA ILE A 311 -17.68 8.57 -21.71
C ILE A 311 -17.70 9.14 -20.29
N LYS A 312 -18.84 9.60 -19.83
CA LYS A 312 -19.03 10.13 -18.47
C LYS A 312 -18.74 9.08 -17.39
N SER A 313 -18.97 7.80 -17.66
CA SER A 313 -18.65 6.73 -16.70
C SER A 313 -17.15 6.62 -16.40
N SER A 314 -16.26 7.16 -17.25
CA SER A 314 -14.80 7.19 -17.03
C SER A 314 -14.42 7.85 -15.70
N ILE A 315 -15.23 8.79 -15.20
CA ILE A 315 -15.05 9.46 -13.89
C ILE A 315 -15.04 8.45 -12.73
N LEU A 316 -15.75 7.34 -12.87
CA LEU A 316 -15.80 6.27 -11.86
C LEU A 316 -14.51 5.43 -11.82
N CYS A 317 -13.59 5.60 -12.78
CA CYS A 317 -12.36 4.84 -12.83
C CYS A 317 -11.51 5.09 -11.57
N THR A 318 -11.19 4.01 -10.87
CA THR A 318 -10.32 4.02 -9.68
C THR A 318 -8.84 3.91 -10.01
N GLU A 319 -8.50 3.84 -11.31
CA GLU A 319 -7.13 3.72 -11.82
C GLU A 319 -6.38 2.50 -11.27
N CYS A 320 -7.11 1.44 -10.96
CA CYS A 320 -6.58 0.24 -10.31
C CYS A 320 -5.67 -0.64 -11.19
N GLY A 321 -5.59 -0.40 -12.48
CA GLY A 321 -4.74 -1.16 -13.40
C GLY A 321 -5.17 -2.60 -13.68
N LEU A 322 -6.27 -3.10 -13.08
CA LEU A 322 -6.74 -4.48 -13.27
C LEU A 322 -7.08 -4.81 -14.72
N CYS A 323 -7.66 -3.86 -15.45
CA CYS A 323 -7.96 -4.01 -16.87
C CYS A 323 -6.70 -4.24 -17.69
N ASN A 324 -5.60 -3.52 -17.40
CA ASN A 324 -4.30 -3.74 -18.05
C ASN A 324 -3.72 -5.12 -17.72
N ALA A 325 -3.72 -5.47 -16.42
CA ALA A 325 -3.14 -6.73 -15.93
C ALA A 325 -3.82 -7.97 -16.55
N ASN A 326 -5.11 -7.84 -16.88
CA ASN A 326 -5.91 -8.94 -17.48
C ASN A 326 -6.09 -8.80 -19.01
N CYS A 327 -5.53 -7.77 -19.63
CA CYS A 327 -5.64 -7.57 -21.06
C CYS A 327 -4.74 -8.55 -21.84
N LYS A 328 -5.34 -9.47 -22.60
CA LYS A 328 -4.60 -10.41 -23.46
C LYS A 328 -3.84 -9.71 -24.57
N SER A 329 -4.35 -8.58 -25.04
CA SER A 329 -3.73 -7.74 -26.07
C SER A 329 -2.74 -6.72 -25.49
N ARG A 330 -2.51 -6.72 -24.16
CA ARG A 330 -1.55 -5.81 -23.48
C ARG A 330 -1.77 -4.32 -23.76
N LEU A 331 -3.02 -3.93 -23.88
CA LEU A 331 -3.39 -2.54 -24.13
C LEU A 331 -3.26 -1.66 -22.89
N PRO A 332 -2.85 -0.38 -23.04
CA PRO A 332 -2.75 0.56 -21.94
C PRO A 332 -4.13 1.14 -21.58
N LEU A 333 -5.04 0.26 -21.14
CA LEU A 333 -6.45 0.59 -20.96
C LEU A 333 -6.67 1.67 -19.89
N PHE A 334 -6.12 1.47 -18.66
CA PHE A 334 -6.37 2.41 -17.58
C PHE A 334 -5.70 3.76 -17.83
N GLN A 335 -4.52 3.80 -18.48
CA GLN A 335 -3.83 5.04 -18.82
C GLN A 335 -4.70 5.87 -19.78
N THR A 336 -5.27 5.22 -20.79
CA THR A 336 -6.18 5.85 -21.74
C THR A 336 -7.44 6.36 -21.05
N ILE A 337 -8.02 5.56 -20.12
CA ILE A 337 -9.21 5.96 -19.37
C ILE A 337 -8.90 7.12 -18.42
N ALA A 338 -7.71 7.16 -17.81
CA ALA A 338 -7.30 8.27 -16.96
C ALA A 338 -7.21 9.60 -17.74
N VAL A 339 -6.71 9.56 -18.98
CA VAL A 339 -6.70 10.72 -19.87
C VAL A 339 -8.13 11.17 -20.19
N LEU A 340 -9.03 10.25 -20.54
CA LEU A 340 -10.42 10.54 -20.82
C LEU A 340 -11.15 11.12 -19.60
N LYS A 341 -10.92 10.57 -18.43
CA LYS A 341 -11.46 11.06 -17.16
C LYS A 341 -11.07 12.51 -16.90
N ASN A 342 -9.77 12.84 -17.06
CA ASN A 342 -9.27 14.21 -16.91
C ASN A 342 -9.87 15.20 -17.93
N GLN A 343 -10.25 14.73 -19.11
CA GLN A 343 -10.97 15.54 -20.11
C GLN A 343 -12.44 15.75 -19.75
N THR A 344 -13.04 14.77 -19.10
CA THR A 344 -14.48 14.79 -18.75
C THR A 344 -14.75 15.58 -17.45
N GLU A 345 -13.77 15.68 -16.55
CA GLU A 345 -13.85 16.46 -15.31
C GLU A 345 -13.65 17.98 -15.52
N LYS A 346 -13.19 18.40 -16.71
CA LYS A 346 -13.07 19.81 -17.12
C LYS A 346 -14.36 20.32 -17.75
#